data_9fe3e066ecfe7d4b621afe6537b35647
#
_entry.id   9fe3e066ecfe7d4b621afe6537b35647
#
_cell.length_a   1.000
_cell.length_b   1.000
_cell.length_c   1.000
_cell.angle_alpha   90.00
_cell.angle_beta   90.00
_cell.angle_gamma   90.00
#
_symmetry.space_group_name_H-M   'P 1'
#
loop_
_entity.id
_entity.type
_entity.pdbx_description
1 polymer ?
#
loop_
_entity_poly.entity_id
_entity_poly.type
_entity_poly.pdbx_seq_one_letter_code
_entity_poly.pdbx_strand_id
1 'polypeptide(L)'
;MKKDVQVDARELAAELLLELEKGREYENTLLKNVLDKYDYLDPRDKAFIKRVTEGTIERQLELDYYLNRFSSVPVRKMKPLIRCLLRMSTYQILYMDAVPDSAVCNEACKLAAKRGFRTLKGFVNAVLRNISRSKDKMPLPDPTDPVKYFSVKYSMPEWIVNLWLPVYGTEGTETLLMGLLKIHPVSLRFCLELSETDREDLKKKIEATGVRLSAHKELPYVYLAENLENVSELPGFAEGKFTVQDASSALAVKAAKIKPGDFVMDLCAAPGGKTILAAEYTKETGHV
;
A
#
# COMPACT_ATOMS: atom_id res chain seq x y z
N MET A 1 -24.67 -30.85 -6.93
CA MET A 1 -24.15 -30.09 -5.77
C MET A 1 -22.66 -29.83 -6.03
N LYS A 2 -22.29 -28.64 -6.51
CA LYS A 2 -20.89 -28.21 -6.53
C LYS A 2 -20.49 -28.01 -5.07
N LYS A 3 -19.48 -28.73 -4.57
CA LYS A 3 -18.88 -28.42 -3.29
C LYS A 3 -18.42 -26.95 -3.38
N ASP A 4 -18.95 -26.10 -2.51
CA ASP A 4 -18.40 -24.78 -2.28
C ASP A 4 -16.93 -24.97 -1.87
N VAL A 5 -16.02 -24.74 -2.79
CA VAL A 5 -14.59 -24.73 -2.50
C VAL A 5 -14.38 -23.44 -1.72
N GLN A 6 -14.43 -23.54 -0.40
CA GLN A 6 -14.10 -22.43 0.48
C GLN A 6 -12.65 -22.02 0.16
N VAL A 7 -12.51 -20.86 -0.44
CA VAL A 7 -11.20 -20.29 -0.79
C VAL A 7 -10.52 -19.87 0.52
N ASP A 8 -9.32 -20.39 0.77
CA ASP A 8 -8.52 -20.01 1.93
C ASP A 8 -7.79 -18.67 1.61
N ALA A 9 -8.15 -17.62 2.34
CA ALA A 9 -7.58 -16.29 2.15
C ALA A 9 -6.04 -16.27 2.27
N ARG A 10 -5.47 -17.09 3.17
CA ARG A 10 -4.01 -17.21 3.33
C ARG A 10 -3.36 -17.94 2.15
N GLU A 11 -4.01 -18.95 1.63
CA GLU A 11 -3.53 -19.67 0.44
C GLU A 11 -3.52 -18.73 -0.76
N LEU A 12 -4.57 -17.94 -0.95
CA LEU A 12 -4.67 -16.97 -2.04
C LEU A 12 -3.62 -15.86 -1.92
N ALA A 13 -3.37 -15.34 -0.72
CA ALA A 13 -2.29 -14.38 -0.47
C ALA A 13 -0.90 -14.98 -0.77
N ALA A 14 -0.66 -16.26 -0.41
CA ALA A 14 0.58 -16.94 -0.73
C ALA A 14 0.77 -17.14 -2.25
N GLU A 15 -0.30 -17.42 -2.98
CA GLU A 15 -0.28 -17.54 -4.45
C GLU A 15 0.01 -16.19 -5.11
N LEU A 16 -0.62 -15.11 -4.64
CA LEU A 16 -0.34 -13.75 -5.09
C LEU A 16 1.13 -13.38 -4.92
N LEU A 17 1.68 -13.58 -3.72
CA LEU A 17 3.09 -13.31 -3.44
C LEU A 17 4.03 -14.15 -4.32
N LEU A 18 3.65 -15.39 -4.59
CA LEU A 18 4.44 -16.27 -5.46
C LEU A 18 4.41 -15.83 -6.93
N GLU A 19 3.28 -15.33 -7.42
CA GLU A 19 3.19 -14.78 -8.79
C GLU A 19 3.97 -13.46 -8.90
N LEU A 20 3.91 -12.60 -7.89
CA LEU A 20 4.67 -11.36 -7.85
C LEU A 20 6.19 -11.60 -7.85
N GLU A 21 6.68 -12.65 -7.17
CA GLU A 21 8.10 -13.04 -7.24
C GLU A 21 8.57 -13.41 -8.65
N LYS A 22 7.66 -13.80 -9.55
CA LYS A 22 7.99 -14.08 -10.96
C LYS A 22 8.20 -12.81 -11.78
N GLY A 23 7.84 -11.64 -11.26
CA GLY A 23 8.07 -10.34 -11.87
C GLY A 23 7.31 -10.09 -13.18
N ARG A 24 6.18 -10.78 -13.41
CA ARG A 24 5.41 -10.70 -14.66
C ARG A 24 4.37 -9.58 -14.66
N GLU A 25 3.88 -9.21 -13.50
CA GLU A 25 2.83 -8.20 -13.34
C GLU A 25 3.15 -7.25 -12.18
N TYR A 26 2.57 -6.05 -12.23
CA TYR A 26 2.65 -5.10 -11.12
C TYR A 26 1.69 -5.51 -10.01
N GLU A 27 2.11 -5.27 -8.76
CA GLU A 27 1.37 -5.63 -7.56
C GLU A 27 -0.10 -5.18 -7.59
N ASN A 28 -0.34 -3.89 -7.83
CA ASN A 28 -1.68 -3.31 -7.84
C ASN A 28 -2.59 -3.94 -8.90
N THR A 29 -2.04 -4.25 -10.08
CA THR A 29 -2.79 -4.87 -11.17
C THR A 29 -3.15 -6.31 -10.83
N LEU A 30 -2.18 -7.09 -10.36
CA LEU A 30 -2.41 -8.49 -10.00
C LEU A 30 -3.39 -8.61 -8.83
N LEU A 31 -3.20 -7.81 -7.78
CA LEU A 31 -4.08 -7.81 -6.61
C LEU A 31 -5.52 -7.45 -6.99
N LYS A 32 -5.71 -6.40 -7.78
CA LYS A 32 -7.02 -6.00 -8.28
C LYS A 32 -7.68 -7.12 -9.08
N ASN A 33 -7.00 -7.65 -10.10
CA ASN A 33 -7.52 -8.72 -10.96
C ASN A 33 -7.94 -9.96 -10.16
N VAL A 34 -7.17 -10.32 -9.14
CA VAL A 34 -7.51 -11.45 -8.27
C VAL A 34 -8.70 -11.14 -7.38
N LEU A 35 -8.76 -9.97 -6.74
CA LEU A 35 -9.89 -9.59 -5.88
C LEU A 35 -11.20 -9.44 -6.69
N ASP A 36 -11.13 -8.94 -7.92
CA ASP A 36 -12.28 -8.86 -8.84
C ASP A 36 -12.76 -10.27 -9.26
N LYS A 37 -11.82 -11.19 -9.53
CA LYS A 37 -12.15 -12.58 -9.86
C LYS A 37 -12.82 -13.33 -8.72
N TYR A 38 -12.45 -13.02 -7.49
CA TYR A 38 -13.00 -13.62 -6.27
C TYR A 38 -13.99 -12.67 -5.58
N ASP A 39 -14.84 -12.01 -6.37
CA ASP A 39 -15.80 -11.00 -5.86
C ASP A 39 -16.80 -11.53 -4.83
N TYR A 40 -17.06 -12.83 -4.84
CA TYR A 40 -17.92 -13.52 -3.89
C TYR A 40 -17.31 -13.72 -2.48
N LEU A 41 -16.03 -13.40 -2.27
CA LEU A 41 -15.40 -13.50 -0.95
C LEU A 41 -15.96 -12.45 0.02
N ASP A 42 -16.01 -12.83 1.30
CA ASP A 42 -16.35 -11.90 2.37
C ASP A 42 -15.44 -10.65 2.33
N PRO A 43 -15.98 -9.45 2.54
CA PRO A 43 -15.18 -8.22 2.58
C PRO A 43 -14.00 -8.29 3.56
N ARG A 44 -14.14 -9.01 4.68
CA ARG A 44 -13.05 -9.22 5.65
C ARG A 44 -11.91 -10.06 5.07
N ASP A 45 -12.23 -11.08 4.28
CA ASP A 45 -11.22 -11.91 3.63
C ASP A 45 -10.50 -11.12 2.53
N LYS A 46 -11.20 -10.30 1.74
CA LYS A 46 -10.62 -9.39 0.76
C LYS A 46 -9.66 -8.39 1.42
N ALA A 47 -10.09 -7.77 2.51
CA ALA A 47 -9.26 -6.83 3.29
C ALA A 47 -8.03 -7.53 3.89
N PHE A 48 -8.19 -8.77 4.39
CA PHE A 48 -7.08 -9.57 4.91
C PHE A 48 -6.07 -9.91 3.82
N ILE A 49 -6.52 -10.40 2.66
CA ILE A 49 -5.65 -10.73 1.50
C ILE A 49 -4.87 -9.49 1.08
N LYS A 50 -5.55 -8.36 0.90
CA LYS A 50 -4.93 -7.09 0.54
C LYS A 50 -3.86 -6.71 1.55
N ARG A 51 -4.21 -6.61 2.83
CA ARG A 51 -3.29 -6.20 3.90
C ARG A 51 -2.06 -7.10 4.03
N VAL A 52 -2.24 -8.42 3.95
CA VAL A 52 -1.13 -9.37 4.07
C VAL A 52 -0.21 -9.29 2.86
N THR A 53 -0.77 -9.18 1.65
CA THR A 53 0.02 -9.11 0.41
C THR A 53 0.81 -7.80 0.36
N GLU A 54 0.15 -6.65 0.42
CA GLU A 54 0.77 -5.33 0.37
C GLU A 54 1.81 -5.16 1.49
N GLY A 55 1.45 -5.47 2.73
CA GLY A 55 2.36 -5.31 3.86
C GLY A 55 3.55 -6.26 3.83
N THR A 56 3.41 -7.47 3.27
CA THR A 56 4.53 -8.39 3.08
C THR A 56 5.53 -7.84 2.06
N ILE A 57 5.06 -7.20 1.00
CA ILE A 57 5.91 -6.60 -0.03
C ILE A 57 6.58 -5.34 0.51
N GLU A 58 5.81 -4.45 1.12
CA GLU A 58 6.31 -3.21 1.72
C GLU A 58 7.44 -3.48 2.73
N ARG A 59 7.28 -4.51 3.56
CA ARG A 59 8.23 -4.87 4.61
C ARG A 59 9.25 -5.94 4.20
N GLN A 60 9.36 -6.27 2.91
CA GLN A 60 10.12 -7.44 2.46
C GLN A 60 11.58 -7.45 2.92
N LEU A 61 12.30 -6.33 2.88
CA LEU A 61 13.70 -6.27 3.28
C LEU A 61 13.88 -6.51 4.78
N GLU A 62 13.01 -5.92 5.58
CA GLU A 62 12.95 -6.13 7.03
C GLU A 62 12.64 -7.60 7.36
N LEU A 63 11.60 -8.17 6.71
CA LEU A 63 11.18 -9.56 6.92
C LEU A 63 12.31 -10.53 6.52
N ASP A 64 12.99 -10.28 5.41
CA ASP A 64 14.13 -11.10 4.97
C ASP A 64 15.30 -11.03 5.93
N TYR A 65 15.57 -9.86 6.51
CA TYR A 65 16.60 -9.71 7.53
C TYR A 65 16.27 -10.56 8.76
N TYR A 66 15.04 -10.52 9.26
CA TYR A 66 14.62 -11.34 10.40
C TYR A 66 14.66 -12.83 10.07
N LEU A 67 14.12 -13.23 8.93
CA LEU A 67 14.16 -14.62 8.49
C LEU A 67 15.58 -15.15 8.38
N ASN A 68 16.54 -14.37 7.89
CA ASN A 68 17.95 -14.74 7.86
C ASN A 68 18.59 -14.89 9.24
N ARG A 69 18.08 -14.19 10.26
CA ARG A 69 18.55 -14.30 11.65
C ARG A 69 17.98 -15.51 12.39
N PHE A 70 16.75 -15.85 12.12
CA PHE A 70 16.02 -16.92 12.84
C PHE A 70 15.98 -18.26 12.08
N SER A 71 16.50 -18.31 10.87
CA SER A 71 16.54 -19.49 10.01
C SER A 71 17.97 -19.99 9.79
N SER A 72 18.16 -21.30 9.82
CA SER A 72 19.43 -21.93 9.41
C SER A 72 19.66 -21.92 7.88
N VAL A 73 18.60 -21.65 7.11
CA VAL A 73 18.65 -21.57 5.64
C VAL A 73 18.47 -20.12 5.22
N PRO A 74 19.41 -19.51 4.49
CA PRO A 74 19.25 -18.15 3.96
C PRO A 74 18.02 -18.04 3.06
N VAL A 75 17.28 -16.93 3.18
CA VAL A 75 16.03 -16.67 2.45
C VAL A 75 16.18 -16.88 0.94
N ARG A 76 17.30 -16.44 0.34
CA ARG A 76 17.60 -16.62 -1.09
C ARG A 76 17.72 -18.09 -1.53
N LYS A 77 18.00 -19.02 -0.61
CA LYS A 77 18.12 -20.47 -0.87
C LYS A 77 16.81 -21.22 -0.59
N MET A 78 15.81 -20.60 -0.02
CA MET A 78 14.54 -21.24 0.26
C MET A 78 13.75 -21.50 -1.04
N LYS A 79 12.94 -22.55 -1.03
CA LYS A 79 11.95 -22.76 -2.11
C LYS A 79 10.99 -21.57 -2.17
N PRO A 80 10.62 -21.05 -3.36
CA PRO A 80 9.82 -19.84 -3.50
C PRO A 80 8.55 -19.82 -2.62
N LEU A 81 7.74 -20.87 -2.66
CA LEU A 81 6.54 -20.95 -1.83
C LEU A 81 6.85 -20.89 -0.33
N ILE A 82 7.89 -21.59 0.14
CA ILE A 82 8.27 -21.57 1.57
C ILE A 82 8.73 -20.16 1.98
N ARG A 83 9.48 -19.49 1.13
CA ARG A 83 9.89 -18.08 1.33
C ARG A 83 8.68 -17.16 1.44
N CYS A 84 7.73 -17.24 0.50
CA CYS A 84 6.48 -16.47 0.56
C CYS A 84 5.69 -16.76 1.83
N LEU A 85 5.51 -18.03 2.19
CA LEU A 85 4.82 -18.45 3.42
C LEU A 85 5.51 -17.90 4.68
N LEU A 86 6.83 -17.96 4.76
CA LEU A 86 7.56 -17.43 5.90
C LEU A 86 7.48 -15.89 5.97
N ARG A 87 7.64 -15.17 4.85
CA ARG A 87 7.49 -13.71 4.80
C ARG A 87 6.10 -13.28 5.26
N MET A 88 5.03 -13.80 4.64
CA MET A 88 3.66 -13.41 4.98
C MET A 88 3.26 -13.80 6.41
N SER A 89 3.79 -14.91 6.92
CA SER A 89 3.52 -15.33 8.29
C SER A 89 4.30 -14.48 9.29
N THR A 90 5.53 -14.10 8.98
CA THR A 90 6.31 -13.17 9.80
C THR A 90 5.63 -11.79 9.84
N TYR A 91 5.13 -11.30 8.70
CA TYR A 91 4.35 -10.07 8.66
C TYR A 91 3.11 -10.14 9.57
N GLN A 92 2.34 -11.23 9.49
CA GLN A 92 1.17 -11.41 10.36
C GLN A 92 1.54 -11.41 11.85
N ILE A 93 2.64 -12.07 12.24
CA ILE A 93 3.12 -12.13 13.63
C ILE A 93 3.52 -10.74 14.14
N LEU A 94 4.18 -9.92 13.29
CA LEU A 94 4.77 -8.65 13.73
C LEU A 94 3.79 -7.45 13.59
N TYR A 95 2.84 -7.50 12.65
CA TYR A 95 2.04 -6.34 12.24
C TYR A 95 0.52 -6.54 12.27
N MET A 96 0.04 -7.72 12.69
CA MET A 96 -1.38 -8.02 12.75
C MET A 96 -1.81 -8.55 14.12
N ASP A 97 -1.92 -7.66 15.10
CA ASP A 97 -2.22 -8.01 16.50
C ASP A 97 -3.52 -8.78 16.71
N ALA A 98 -4.50 -8.58 15.81
CA ALA A 98 -5.78 -9.30 15.85
C ALA A 98 -5.65 -10.79 15.46
N VAL A 99 -4.48 -11.23 14.92
CA VAL A 99 -4.26 -12.62 14.50
C VAL A 99 -3.34 -13.32 15.51
N PRO A 100 -3.83 -14.35 16.23
CA PRO A 100 -2.99 -15.07 17.18
C PRO A 100 -1.79 -15.74 16.51
N ASP A 101 -0.58 -15.54 17.04
CA ASP A 101 0.68 -16.12 16.53
C ASP A 101 0.60 -17.63 16.32
N SER A 102 -0.06 -18.34 17.27
CA SER A 102 -0.26 -19.79 17.18
C SER A 102 -1.08 -20.19 15.96
N ALA A 103 -2.09 -19.41 15.60
CA ALA A 103 -2.91 -19.64 14.40
C ALA A 103 -2.08 -19.42 13.14
N VAL A 104 -1.26 -18.34 13.09
CA VAL A 104 -0.35 -18.08 11.96
C VAL A 104 0.61 -19.24 11.74
N CYS A 105 1.28 -19.71 12.81
CA CYS A 105 2.21 -20.84 12.72
C CYS A 105 1.52 -22.11 12.23
N ASN A 106 0.33 -22.41 12.75
CA ASN A 106 -0.41 -23.61 12.36
C ASN A 106 -0.86 -23.57 10.90
N GLU A 107 -1.42 -22.45 10.45
CA GLU A 107 -1.89 -22.31 9.06
C GLU A 107 -0.72 -22.33 8.06
N ALA A 108 0.41 -21.70 8.36
CA ALA A 108 1.62 -21.80 7.52
C ALA A 108 2.09 -23.24 7.38
N CYS A 109 2.06 -24.02 8.47
CA CYS A 109 2.42 -25.43 8.44
C CYS A 109 1.45 -26.30 7.63
N LYS A 110 0.13 -26.00 7.72
CA LYS A 110 -0.90 -26.70 6.93
C LYS A 110 -0.73 -26.39 5.44
N LEU A 111 -0.53 -25.12 5.08
CA LEU A 111 -0.32 -24.71 3.69
C LEU A 111 0.95 -25.30 3.10
N ALA A 112 2.06 -25.31 3.83
CA ALA A 112 3.29 -25.98 3.40
C ALA A 112 3.05 -27.48 3.10
N ALA A 113 2.33 -28.18 3.98
CA ALA A 113 2.01 -29.59 3.79
C ALA A 113 1.05 -29.81 2.61
N LYS A 114 -0.01 -28.99 2.47
CA LYS A 114 -0.99 -29.03 1.39
C LYS A 114 -0.36 -28.84 0.01
N ARG A 115 0.65 -27.97 -0.07
CA ARG A 115 1.36 -27.61 -1.31
C ARG A 115 2.58 -28.50 -1.60
N GLY A 116 2.68 -29.68 -0.96
CA GLY A 116 3.70 -30.68 -1.25
C GLY A 116 5.00 -30.57 -0.44
N PHE A 117 5.10 -29.61 0.50
CA PHE A 117 6.29 -29.40 1.33
C PHE A 117 6.13 -29.97 2.74
N ARG A 118 5.51 -31.14 2.87
CA ARG A 118 5.23 -31.78 4.18
C ARG A 118 6.48 -32.00 5.02
N THR A 119 7.61 -32.31 4.38
CA THR A 119 8.91 -32.49 5.05
C THR A 119 9.48 -31.20 5.64
N LEU A 120 9.08 -30.03 5.12
CA LEU A 120 9.51 -28.72 5.62
C LEU A 120 8.61 -28.13 6.70
N LYS A 121 7.51 -28.81 7.09
CA LYS A 121 6.59 -28.35 8.13
C LYS A 121 7.31 -28.05 9.45
N GLY A 122 8.22 -28.92 9.88
CA GLY A 122 9.02 -28.71 11.10
C GLY A 122 9.91 -27.48 11.02
N PHE A 123 10.54 -27.24 9.88
CA PHE A 123 11.36 -26.07 9.62
C PHE A 123 10.52 -24.76 9.66
N VAL A 124 9.40 -24.72 8.96
CA VAL A 124 8.49 -23.56 8.95
C VAL A 124 8.02 -23.25 10.38
N ASN A 125 7.57 -24.26 11.12
CA ASN A 125 7.12 -24.07 12.50
C ASN A 125 8.24 -23.56 13.43
N ALA A 126 9.44 -24.10 13.31
CA ALA A 126 10.58 -23.68 14.16
C ALA A 126 10.95 -22.22 13.92
N VAL A 127 11.06 -21.79 12.67
CA VAL A 127 11.39 -20.41 12.30
C VAL A 127 10.32 -19.45 12.82
N LEU A 128 9.04 -19.71 12.55
CA LEU A 128 7.95 -18.81 12.95
C LEU A 128 7.77 -18.74 14.47
N ARG A 129 7.93 -19.86 15.19
CA ARG A 129 7.88 -19.84 16.66
C ARG A 129 9.05 -19.06 17.28
N ASN A 130 10.25 -19.13 16.69
CA ASN A 130 11.39 -18.34 17.17
C ASN A 130 11.13 -16.84 16.95
N ILE A 131 10.58 -16.44 15.81
CA ILE A 131 10.17 -15.05 15.53
C ILE A 131 9.10 -14.60 16.54
N SER A 132 8.04 -15.38 16.72
CA SER A 132 6.96 -15.09 17.66
C SER A 132 7.45 -14.86 19.09
N ARG A 133 8.40 -15.67 19.56
CA ARG A 133 9.00 -15.52 20.90
C ARG A 133 9.86 -14.26 21.05
N SER A 134 10.37 -13.74 19.95
CA SER A 134 11.30 -12.61 19.90
C SER A 134 10.63 -11.31 19.43
N LYS A 135 9.32 -11.31 19.14
CA LYS A 135 8.62 -10.19 18.49
C LYS A 135 8.79 -8.84 19.19
N ASP A 136 8.88 -8.84 20.53
CA ASP A 136 9.03 -7.61 21.31
C ASP A 136 10.48 -7.05 21.29
N LYS A 137 11.45 -7.84 20.80
CA LYS A 137 12.88 -7.48 20.74
C LYS A 137 13.51 -7.98 19.45
N MET A 138 12.91 -7.59 18.32
CA MET A 138 13.46 -7.97 17.03
C MET A 138 14.83 -7.30 16.79
N PRO A 139 15.86 -8.07 16.38
CA PRO A 139 17.19 -7.53 16.16
C PRO A 139 17.19 -6.58 14.96
N LEU A 140 17.84 -5.43 15.11
CA LEU A 140 18.15 -4.52 14.00
C LEU A 140 19.64 -4.56 13.69
N PRO A 141 20.09 -4.08 12.52
CA PRO A 141 21.50 -3.83 12.25
C PRO A 141 22.11 -2.81 13.22
N ASP A 142 23.43 -2.76 13.28
CA ASP A 142 24.15 -1.79 14.10
C ASP A 142 23.82 -0.35 13.66
N PRO A 143 23.35 0.53 14.55
CA PRO A 143 23.08 1.93 14.23
C PRO A 143 24.30 2.72 13.75
N THR A 144 25.53 2.23 13.99
CA THR A 144 26.77 2.85 13.46
C THR A 144 26.91 2.71 11.95
N ASP A 145 26.15 1.79 11.32
CA ASP A 145 25.97 1.69 9.88
C ASP A 145 24.55 2.19 9.53
N PRO A 146 24.33 3.51 9.37
CA PRO A 146 23.00 4.07 9.18
C PRO A 146 22.33 3.59 7.89
N VAL A 147 23.10 3.20 6.88
CA VAL A 147 22.55 2.71 5.61
C VAL A 147 21.84 1.38 5.84
N LYS A 148 22.51 0.41 6.42
CA LYS A 148 21.91 -0.89 6.73
C LYS A 148 20.84 -0.77 7.79
N TYR A 149 21.05 0.04 8.80
CA TYR A 149 20.09 0.25 9.87
C TYR A 149 18.76 0.77 9.32
N PHE A 150 18.79 1.84 8.52
CA PHE A 150 17.58 2.41 7.92
C PHE A 150 16.98 1.50 6.85
N SER A 151 17.81 0.84 6.04
CA SER A 151 17.34 -0.10 5.03
C SER A 151 16.48 -1.20 5.65
N VAL A 152 16.91 -1.79 6.75
CA VAL A 152 16.15 -2.83 7.43
C VAL A 152 14.97 -2.23 8.20
N LYS A 153 15.19 -1.21 9.03
CA LYS A 153 14.17 -0.61 9.89
C LYS A 153 12.96 -0.09 9.11
N TYR A 154 13.18 0.47 7.93
CA TYR A 154 12.16 1.07 7.07
C TYR A 154 11.88 0.28 5.79
N SER A 155 12.48 -0.90 5.65
CA SER A 155 12.35 -1.75 4.45
C SER A 155 12.66 -1.00 3.14
N MET A 156 13.65 -0.09 3.18
CA MET A 156 14.06 0.74 2.04
C MET A 156 15.34 0.19 1.41
N PRO A 157 15.44 0.08 0.07
CA PRO A 157 16.69 -0.33 -0.58
C PRO A 157 17.89 0.53 -0.18
N GLU A 158 19.03 -0.09 0.13
CA GLU A 158 20.25 0.60 0.59
C GLU A 158 20.69 1.72 -0.37
N TRP A 159 20.51 1.54 -1.68
CA TRP A 159 20.91 2.55 -2.66
C TRP A 159 20.10 3.86 -2.52
N ILE A 160 18.81 3.78 -2.13
CA ILE A 160 17.98 4.97 -1.87
C ILE A 160 18.45 5.66 -0.59
N VAL A 161 18.70 4.88 0.47
CA VAL A 161 19.23 5.43 1.73
C VAL A 161 20.56 6.12 1.50
N ASN A 162 21.46 5.49 0.73
CA ASN A 162 22.75 6.08 0.32
C ASN A 162 22.61 7.38 -0.48
N LEU A 163 21.58 7.49 -1.31
CA LEU A 163 21.28 8.70 -2.07
C LEU A 163 20.79 9.85 -1.17
N TRP A 164 19.99 9.54 -0.15
CA TRP A 164 19.35 10.55 0.68
C TRP A 164 20.20 11.02 1.86
N LEU A 165 20.98 10.15 2.48
CA LEU A 165 21.83 10.50 3.64
C LEU A 165 22.74 11.71 3.40
N PRO A 166 23.48 11.85 2.27
CA PRO A 166 24.31 13.02 2.01
C PRO A 166 23.54 14.32 1.81
N VAL A 167 22.28 14.22 1.35
CA VAL A 167 21.43 15.39 1.02
C VAL A 167 20.66 15.89 2.23
N TYR A 168 20.06 14.98 2.98
CA TYR A 168 19.11 15.31 4.06
C TYR A 168 19.68 15.08 5.46
N GLY A 169 20.87 14.50 5.56
CA GLY A 169 21.45 14.07 6.83
C GLY A 169 20.68 12.89 7.46
N THR A 170 21.10 12.44 8.61
CA THR A 170 20.53 11.27 9.29
C THR A 170 19.08 11.53 9.72
N GLU A 171 18.81 12.64 10.38
CA GLU A 171 17.48 13.01 10.90
C GLU A 171 16.47 13.27 9.77
N GLY A 172 16.89 14.01 8.73
CA GLY A 172 16.03 14.29 7.57
C GLY A 172 15.70 13.01 6.80
N THR A 173 16.68 12.13 6.58
CA THR A 173 16.47 10.84 5.93
C THR A 173 15.52 9.96 6.73
N GLU A 174 15.68 9.88 8.04
CA GLU A 174 14.81 9.10 8.91
C GLU A 174 13.36 9.62 8.86
N THR A 175 13.18 10.94 8.90
CA THR A 175 11.87 11.59 8.78
C THR A 175 11.17 11.24 7.47
N LEU A 176 11.91 11.26 6.35
CA LEU A 176 11.37 10.86 5.04
C LEU A 176 10.96 9.38 5.01
N LEU A 177 11.82 8.49 5.50
CA LEU A 177 11.56 7.06 5.55
C LEU A 177 10.35 6.72 6.42
N MET A 178 10.22 7.36 7.59
CA MET A 178 9.04 7.25 8.46
C MET A 178 7.77 7.75 7.75
N GLY A 179 7.89 8.85 7.01
CA GLY A 179 6.78 9.43 6.25
C GLY A 179 6.23 8.45 5.22
N LEU A 180 7.10 7.78 4.47
CA LEU A 180 6.70 6.82 3.43
C LEU A 180 5.92 5.61 3.94
N LEU A 181 6.14 5.21 5.20
CA LEU A 181 5.43 4.08 5.83
C LEU A 181 4.11 4.48 6.49
N LYS A 182 3.78 5.77 6.51
CA LYS A 182 2.49 6.23 7.05
C LYS A 182 1.38 6.00 6.03
N ILE A 183 0.23 5.60 6.52
CA ILE A 183 -0.99 5.60 5.72
C ILE A 183 -1.37 7.06 5.49
N HIS A 184 -1.38 7.48 4.23
CA HIS A 184 -1.82 8.81 3.84
C HIS A 184 -3.30 8.77 3.45
N PRO A 185 -4.09 9.76 3.86
CA PRO A 185 -5.47 9.87 3.40
C PRO A 185 -5.50 10.10 1.88
N VAL A 186 -6.54 9.60 1.24
CA VAL A 186 -6.75 9.85 -0.20
C VAL A 186 -7.15 11.29 -0.41
N SER A 187 -6.54 11.97 -1.37
CA SER A 187 -6.91 13.34 -1.71
C SER A 187 -8.00 13.35 -2.78
N LEU A 188 -9.11 14.01 -2.49
CA LEU A 188 -10.22 14.27 -3.41
C LEU A 188 -10.18 15.73 -3.84
N ARG A 189 -9.97 15.99 -5.13
CA ARG A 189 -10.00 17.32 -5.71
C ARG A 189 -11.39 17.60 -6.27
N PHE A 190 -12.11 18.53 -5.69
CA PHE A 190 -13.40 18.98 -6.18
C PHE A 190 -13.21 19.94 -7.38
N CYS A 191 -14.12 19.87 -8.35
CA CYS A 191 -14.09 20.75 -9.53
C CYS A 191 -14.16 22.23 -9.12
N LEU A 192 -13.37 23.06 -9.78
CA LEU A 192 -13.32 24.50 -9.49
C LEU A 192 -14.62 25.23 -9.86
N GLU A 193 -15.40 24.66 -10.80
CA GLU A 193 -16.70 25.20 -11.25
C GLU A 193 -17.83 25.04 -10.23
N LEU A 194 -17.65 24.16 -9.22
CA LEU A 194 -18.63 24.02 -8.16
C LEU A 194 -18.75 25.32 -7.35
N SER A 195 -19.97 25.81 -7.19
CA SER A 195 -20.25 26.89 -6.25
C SER A 195 -19.88 26.49 -4.83
N GLU A 196 -19.69 27.46 -3.94
CA GLU A 196 -19.38 27.17 -2.53
C GLU A 196 -20.50 26.35 -1.87
N THR A 197 -21.76 26.66 -2.20
CA THR A 197 -22.93 25.92 -1.71
C THR A 197 -22.93 24.47 -2.21
N ASP A 198 -22.70 24.26 -3.51
CA ASP A 198 -22.67 22.89 -4.08
C ASP A 198 -21.50 22.07 -3.51
N ARG A 199 -20.37 22.72 -3.24
CA ARG A 199 -19.20 22.09 -2.63
C ARG A 199 -19.49 21.62 -1.20
N GLU A 200 -20.11 22.47 -0.39
CA GLU A 200 -20.50 22.11 0.97
C GLU A 200 -21.59 21.01 0.99
N ASP A 201 -22.55 21.05 0.09
CA ASP A 201 -23.58 20.02 -0.03
C ASP A 201 -22.98 18.67 -0.47
N LEU A 202 -22.05 18.70 -1.42
CA LEU A 202 -21.34 17.48 -1.86
C LEU A 202 -20.52 16.91 -0.71
N LYS A 203 -19.80 17.75 0.03
CA LYS A 203 -19.04 17.33 1.21
C LYS A 203 -19.92 16.63 2.24
N LYS A 204 -21.06 17.24 2.61
CA LYS A 204 -22.04 16.61 3.55
C LYS A 204 -22.55 15.26 3.05
N LYS A 205 -22.84 15.13 1.75
CA LYS A 205 -23.29 13.86 1.16
C LYS A 205 -22.22 12.78 1.25
N ILE A 206 -20.94 13.13 1.00
CA ILE A 206 -19.83 12.20 1.14
C ILE A 206 -19.62 11.82 2.61
N GLU A 207 -19.66 12.79 3.54
CA GLU A 207 -19.50 12.52 4.97
C GLU A 207 -20.62 11.64 5.54
N ALA A 208 -21.84 11.73 4.98
CA ALA A 208 -22.96 10.85 5.34
C ALA A 208 -22.72 9.37 5.01
N THR A 209 -21.76 9.04 4.15
CA THR A 209 -21.34 7.66 3.87
C THR A 209 -20.36 7.09 4.91
N GLY A 210 -19.94 7.89 5.90
CA GLY A 210 -18.95 7.48 6.92
C GLY A 210 -17.51 7.93 6.60
N VAL A 211 -17.26 8.51 5.42
CA VAL A 211 -15.98 9.11 5.06
C VAL A 211 -15.81 10.43 5.81
N ARG A 212 -14.61 10.68 6.35
CA ARG A 212 -14.28 11.95 6.98
C ARG A 212 -13.48 12.79 6.01
N LEU A 213 -13.91 14.03 5.76
CA LEU A 213 -13.22 14.98 4.90
C LEU A 213 -12.59 16.11 5.70
N SER A 214 -11.29 16.36 5.52
CA SER A 214 -10.58 17.51 6.05
C SER A 214 -10.02 18.36 4.91
N ALA A 215 -10.21 19.68 4.97
CA ALA A 215 -9.72 20.58 3.94
C ALA A 215 -8.19 20.67 3.92
N HIS A 216 -7.60 20.69 2.74
CA HIS A 216 -6.17 20.92 2.59
C HIS A 216 -5.83 22.38 2.85
N LYS A 217 -4.75 22.65 3.58
CA LYS A 217 -4.32 24.00 4.00
C LYS A 217 -4.21 25.01 2.86
N GLU A 218 -3.58 24.61 1.76
CA GLU A 218 -3.19 25.48 0.65
C GLU A 218 -4.18 25.43 -0.53
N LEU A 219 -5.07 24.45 -0.55
CA LEU A 219 -5.96 24.14 -1.67
C LEU A 219 -7.39 23.96 -1.15
N PRO A 220 -8.22 25.02 -1.12
CA PRO A 220 -9.56 24.96 -0.52
C PRO A 220 -10.54 24.02 -1.28
N TYR A 221 -10.18 23.60 -2.48
CA TYR A 221 -10.92 22.66 -3.31
C TYR A 221 -10.39 21.21 -3.22
N VAL A 222 -9.40 20.95 -2.36
CA VAL A 222 -8.85 19.61 -2.10
C VAL A 222 -9.19 19.20 -0.69
N TYR A 223 -9.73 17.99 -0.55
CA TYR A 223 -10.07 17.39 0.73
C TYR A 223 -9.30 16.08 0.91
N LEU A 224 -8.80 15.87 2.12
CA LEU A 224 -8.18 14.60 2.54
C LEU A 224 -9.28 13.71 3.10
N ALA A 225 -9.46 12.53 2.51
CA ALA A 225 -10.49 11.56 2.85
C ALA A 225 -9.92 10.42 3.69
N GLU A 226 -10.46 10.25 4.89
CA GLU A 226 -10.20 9.12 5.78
C GLU A 226 -11.39 8.16 5.76
N ASN A 227 -11.15 6.88 6.07
CA ASN A 227 -12.15 5.82 6.06
C ASN A 227 -12.81 5.60 4.69
N LEU A 228 -12.06 5.84 3.61
CA LEU A 228 -12.52 5.67 2.24
C LEU A 228 -12.25 4.24 1.76
N GLU A 229 -13.30 3.47 1.53
CA GLU A 229 -13.19 2.09 1.02
C GLU A 229 -13.24 2.06 -0.51
N ASN A 230 -14.25 2.69 -1.10
CA ASN A 230 -14.46 2.70 -2.55
C ASN A 230 -14.85 4.09 -3.05
N VAL A 231 -13.98 4.71 -3.83
CA VAL A 231 -14.20 6.05 -4.40
C VAL A 231 -15.38 6.05 -5.38
N SER A 232 -15.55 4.96 -6.16
CA SER A 232 -16.56 4.91 -7.21
C SER A 232 -18.01 4.90 -6.70
N GLU A 233 -18.19 4.60 -5.42
CA GLU A 233 -19.51 4.59 -4.76
C GLU A 233 -19.84 5.94 -4.11
N LEU A 234 -18.91 6.86 -4.06
CA LEU A 234 -19.15 8.17 -3.44
C LEU A 234 -20.09 9.04 -4.28
N PRO A 235 -21.03 9.75 -3.63
CA PRO A 235 -21.88 10.73 -4.30
C PRO A 235 -21.05 11.77 -5.05
N GLY A 236 -21.37 12.00 -6.32
CA GLY A 236 -20.71 12.98 -7.17
C GLY A 236 -19.49 12.47 -7.94
N PHE A 237 -19.05 11.22 -7.72
CA PHE A 237 -17.93 10.65 -8.48
C PHE A 237 -18.32 10.36 -9.94
N ALA A 238 -19.45 9.68 -10.16
CA ALA A 238 -19.95 9.35 -11.48
C ALA A 238 -20.32 10.60 -12.30
N GLU A 239 -20.73 11.68 -11.61
CA GLU A 239 -21.04 12.98 -12.23
C GLU A 239 -19.79 13.83 -12.47
N GLY A 240 -18.60 13.35 -12.14
CA GLY A 240 -17.33 14.07 -12.31
C GLY A 240 -17.18 15.30 -11.43
N LYS A 241 -17.94 15.44 -10.33
CA LYS A 241 -17.85 16.59 -9.43
C LYS A 241 -16.57 16.67 -8.63
N PHE A 242 -15.86 15.56 -8.53
CA PHE A 242 -14.51 15.48 -7.98
C PHE A 242 -13.73 14.35 -8.62
N THR A 243 -12.41 14.38 -8.45
CA THR A 243 -11.49 13.34 -8.88
C THR A 243 -10.50 12.99 -7.78
N VAL A 244 -9.92 11.79 -7.83
CA VAL A 244 -8.76 11.45 -6.99
C VAL A 244 -7.54 12.10 -7.60
N GLN A 245 -6.94 13.02 -6.86
CA GLN A 245 -5.72 13.69 -7.27
C GLN A 245 -4.90 14.07 -6.04
N ASP A 246 -3.64 13.68 -6.04
CA ASP A 246 -2.72 14.06 -4.97
C ASP A 246 -2.59 15.58 -4.86
N ALA A 247 -2.59 16.09 -3.63
CA ALA A 247 -2.50 17.53 -3.34
C ALA A 247 -1.22 18.14 -3.94
N SER A 248 -0.09 17.41 -3.96
CA SER A 248 1.16 17.87 -4.56
C SER A 248 1.04 18.10 -6.07
N SER A 249 0.29 17.23 -6.74
CA SER A 249 -0.02 17.39 -8.17
C SER A 249 -0.89 18.63 -8.44
N ALA A 250 -1.86 18.91 -7.57
CA ALA A 250 -2.67 20.11 -7.68
C ALA A 250 -1.87 21.40 -7.35
N LEU A 251 -0.95 21.33 -6.37
CA LEU A 251 -0.02 22.41 -6.07
C LEU A 251 0.90 22.75 -7.24
N ALA A 252 1.37 21.74 -7.99
CA ALA A 252 2.20 21.98 -9.19
C ALA A 252 1.44 22.80 -10.25
N VAL A 253 0.16 22.49 -10.49
CA VAL A 253 -0.68 23.26 -11.42
C VAL A 253 -0.94 24.68 -10.87
N LYS A 254 -1.24 24.82 -9.57
CA LYS A 254 -1.41 26.13 -8.93
C LYS A 254 -0.14 26.99 -9.05
N ALA A 255 1.05 26.38 -8.91
CA ALA A 255 2.34 27.05 -9.03
C ALA A 255 2.61 27.59 -10.45
N ALA A 256 2.02 26.98 -11.48
CA ALA A 256 2.12 27.43 -12.87
C ALA A 256 1.38 28.77 -13.11
N LYS A 257 0.53 29.21 -12.16
CA LYS A 257 -0.22 30.50 -12.21
C LYS A 257 -1.04 30.68 -13.49
N ILE A 258 -1.63 29.61 -13.98
CA ILE A 258 -2.47 29.59 -15.19
C ILE A 258 -3.66 30.54 -15.01
N LYS A 259 -3.96 31.30 -16.05
CA LYS A 259 -5.05 32.28 -16.11
C LYS A 259 -6.09 31.89 -17.17
N PRO A 260 -7.33 32.39 -17.05
CA PRO A 260 -8.32 32.28 -18.10
C PRO A 260 -7.78 32.80 -19.44
N GLY A 261 -7.95 32.03 -20.51
CA GLY A 261 -7.48 32.36 -21.85
C GLY A 261 -6.04 31.94 -22.16
N ASP A 262 -5.29 31.38 -21.20
CA ASP A 262 -3.93 30.90 -21.48
C ASP A 262 -3.92 29.68 -22.40
N PHE A 263 -2.83 29.58 -23.18
CA PHE A 263 -2.50 28.37 -23.92
C PHE A 263 -1.48 27.56 -23.14
N VAL A 264 -1.83 26.36 -22.72
CA VAL A 264 -1.02 25.48 -21.87
C VAL A 264 -0.67 24.22 -22.64
N MET A 265 0.59 23.78 -22.54
CA MET A 265 1.04 22.49 -23.10
C MET A 265 1.48 21.56 -21.97
N ASP A 266 0.78 20.45 -21.78
CA ASP A 266 1.15 19.41 -20.82
C ASP A 266 1.88 18.27 -21.53
N LEU A 267 3.21 18.23 -21.43
CA LEU A 267 4.06 17.22 -22.09
C LEU A 267 3.99 15.85 -21.40
N CYS A 268 3.44 15.78 -20.19
CA CYS A 268 3.31 14.55 -19.41
C CYS A 268 1.87 14.36 -18.94
N ALA A 269 0.91 14.54 -19.85
CA ALA A 269 -0.52 14.65 -19.59
C ALA A 269 -1.15 13.43 -18.91
N ALA A 270 -0.73 12.20 -19.26
CA ALA A 270 -1.33 10.97 -18.74
C ALA A 270 -1.12 10.80 -17.22
N PRO A 271 -2.14 10.39 -16.47
CA PRO A 271 -3.53 10.02 -16.84
C PRO A 271 -4.51 11.20 -16.93
N GLY A 272 -4.09 12.46 -16.89
CA GLY A 272 -4.92 13.64 -17.13
C GLY A 272 -5.23 14.51 -15.90
N GLY A 273 -4.91 14.10 -14.68
CA GLY A 273 -5.29 14.85 -13.48
C GLY A 273 -4.78 16.30 -13.45
N LYS A 274 -3.52 16.56 -13.88
CA LYS A 274 -2.96 17.90 -13.98
C LYS A 274 -3.55 18.67 -15.17
N THR A 275 -3.70 17.99 -16.30
CA THR A 275 -4.28 18.54 -17.54
C THR A 275 -5.71 19.05 -17.31
N ILE A 276 -6.56 18.23 -16.66
CA ILE A 276 -7.95 18.62 -16.34
C ILE A 276 -7.96 19.84 -15.41
N LEU A 277 -7.14 19.85 -14.37
CA LEU A 277 -7.07 21.01 -13.49
C LEU A 277 -6.55 22.26 -14.20
N ALA A 278 -5.58 22.13 -15.13
CA ALA A 278 -5.13 23.23 -15.97
C ALA A 278 -6.27 23.77 -16.84
N ALA A 279 -7.07 22.87 -17.46
CA ALA A 279 -8.25 23.25 -18.25
C ALA A 279 -9.29 24.01 -17.41
N GLU A 280 -9.55 23.60 -16.18
CA GLU A 280 -10.45 24.34 -15.27
C GLU A 280 -9.92 25.76 -14.96
N TYR A 281 -8.60 25.99 -14.91
CA TYR A 281 -8.00 27.31 -14.75
C TYR A 281 -8.05 28.16 -16.03
N THR A 282 -7.82 27.58 -17.21
CA THR A 282 -7.86 28.31 -18.50
C THR A 282 -9.28 28.71 -18.89
N LYS A 283 -10.30 28.04 -18.33
CA LYS A 283 -11.72 28.20 -18.66
C LYS A 283 -11.99 27.98 -20.17
N GLU A 284 -13.21 28.28 -20.62
CA GLU A 284 -13.64 28.09 -22.02
C GLU A 284 -12.83 28.89 -23.05
N THR A 285 -12.13 29.94 -22.60
CA THR A 285 -11.38 30.85 -23.48
C THR A 285 -9.93 30.43 -23.71
N GLY A 286 -9.44 29.44 -22.94
CA GLY A 286 -8.08 28.92 -23.06
C GLY A 286 -8.01 27.52 -23.69
N HIS A 287 -6.80 27.00 -23.84
CA HIS A 287 -6.54 25.68 -24.43
C HIS A 287 -5.46 24.95 -23.62
N VAL A 288 -5.64 23.62 -23.46
CA VAL A 288 -4.63 22.75 -22.86
C VAL A 288 -4.35 21.59 -23.81
#